data_b8bcc677690461cb4d915933c731193f
#
_entry.id   b8bcc677690461cb4d915933c731193f
#
_cell.length_a   1.000
_cell.length_b   1.000
_cell.length_c   1.000
_cell.angle_alpha   90.00
_cell.angle_beta   90.00
_cell.angle_gamma   90.00
#
_symmetry.space_group_name_H-M   'P 1'
#
loop_
_entity.id
_entity.type
_entity.pdbx_description
1 polymer ?
#
loop_
_entity_poly.entity_id
_entity_poly.type
_entity_poly.pdbx_seq_one_letter_code
_entity_poly.pdbx_strand_id
1 'polypeptide(L)'
;MSFAWHEIRDHLMQSSSTLQFQHSLDILRRDHPALQRFRDPAAVLEYLHRGHDAPESKNDVLAALVVAAKTPSQTAKCAQTLLLLALWPGLDAVRRRLIWRWKRPPEDVAADVMAAACDAIAAMDLSRVNRIAATLLRNVERDIGRALRRDAYLHEQHAAVDPEQLTYQAVSDQPNRGAAHVAREVEGLVGRDAGLVLAVAWDEQTQAEAGAALGLSEAVARKRFQRATRRLRDALQEIP
;
A
#
# COMPACT_ATOMS: atom_id res chain seq x y z
N MET A 1 5.64 16.31 -17.56
CA MET A 1 6.94 15.87 -16.99
C MET A 1 6.63 14.74 -16.03
N SER A 2 7.12 13.55 -16.34
CA SER A 2 6.98 12.39 -15.45
C SER A 2 8.15 12.39 -14.49
N PHE A 3 7.90 12.49 -13.20
CA PHE A 3 8.95 12.36 -12.18
C PHE A 3 9.22 10.88 -11.92
N ALA A 4 10.47 10.46 -12.00
CA ALA A 4 10.85 9.13 -11.57
C ALA A 4 10.62 8.99 -10.05
N TRP A 5 10.28 7.79 -9.58
CA TRP A 5 9.94 7.52 -8.17
C TRP A 5 11.00 8.01 -7.17
N HIS A 6 12.27 7.84 -7.50
CA HIS A 6 13.38 8.32 -6.67
C HIS A 6 13.47 9.84 -6.63
N GLU A 7 13.13 10.56 -7.73
CA GLU A 7 13.11 12.03 -7.77
C GLU A 7 12.06 12.60 -6.81
N ILE A 8 10.89 11.95 -6.72
CA ILE A 8 9.85 12.34 -5.75
C ILE A 8 10.41 12.23 -4.33
N ARG A 9 11.06 11.11 -4.00
CA ARG A 9 11.69 10.92 -2.69
C ARG A 9 12.74 11.96 -2.40
N ASP A 10 13.64 12.19 -3.35
CA ASP A 10 14.74 13.14 -3.21
C ASP A 10 14.21 14.56 -3.00
N HIS A 11 13.15 14.93 -3.72
CA HIS A 11 12.47 16.21 -3.52
C HIS A 11 11.85 16.32 -2.10
N LEU A 12 11.17 15.28 -1.61
CA LEU A 12 10.63 15.26 -0.24
C LEU A 12 11.75 15.34 0.80
N MET A 13 12.85 14.62 0.61
CA MET A 13 14.03 14.67 1.48
C MET A 13 14.66 16.07 1.48
N GLN A 14 14.84 16.67 0.32
CA GLN A 14 15.38 18.02 0.19
C GLN A 14 14.46 19.04 0.86
N SER A 15 13.16 18.93 0.67
CA SER A 15 12.16 19.78 1.34
C SER A 15 12.25 19.67 2.86
N SER A 16 12.47 18.45 3.39
CA SER A 16 12.57 18.18 4.82
C SER A 16 13.84 18.73 5.47
N SER A 17 14.86 19.10 4.69
CA SER A 17 16.12 19.67 5.18
C SER A 17 16.16 21.19 5.25
N THR A 18 15.05 21.87 4.89
CA THR A 18 14.99 23.34 4.90
C THR A 18 14.75 23.91 6.29
N LEU A 19 15.23 25.14 6.54
CA LEU A 19 14.98 25.84 7.80
C LEU A 19 13.47 26.07 8.07
N GLN A 20 12.70 26.34 7.02
CA GLN A 20 11.24 26.47 7.14
C GLN A 20 10.60 25.17 7.62
N PHE A 21 11.07 24.04 7.12
CA PHE A 21 10.58 22.73 7.55
C PHE A 21 10.94 22.48 9.02
N GLN A 22 12.17 22.79 9.43
CA GLN A 22 12.59 22.69 10.82
C GLN A 22 11.72 23.56 11.73
N HIS A 23 11.43 24.79 11.35
CA HIS A 23 10.52 25.67 12.10
C HIS A 23 9.12 25.07 12.23
N SER A 24 8.59 24.48 11.14
CA SER A 24 7.29 23.78 11.18
C SER A 24 7.32 22.56 12.11
N LEU A 25 8.42 21.81 12.12
CA LEU A 25 8.59 20.70 13.05
C LEU A 25 8.65 21.19 14.52
N ASP A 26 9.30 22.31 14.78
CA ASP A 26 9.36 22.89 16.14
C ASP A 26 7.97 23.30 16.66
N ILE A 27 7.09 23.75 15.78
CA ILE A 27 5.68 23.99 16.13
C ILE A 27 4.98 22.65 16.42
N LEU A 28 5.11 21.65 15.55
CA LEU A 28 4.52 20.31 15.76
C LEU A 28 4.96 19.67 17.07
N ARG A 29 6.22 19.86 17.46
CA ARG A 29 6.78 19.35 18.73
C ARG A 29 6.11 19.98 19.95
N ARG A 30 5.71 21.24 19.88
CA ARG A 30 4.98 21.92 20.97
C ARG A 30 3.57 21.40 21.12
N ASP A 31 2.92 21.13 19.97
CA ASP A 31 1.51 20.74 19.92
C ASP A 31 1.30 19.25 20.17
N HIS A 32 2.32 18.42 19.90
CA HIS A 32 2.23 16.95 19.98
C HIS A 32 3.31 16.35 20.88
N PRO A 33 2.97 15.87 22.09
CA PRO A 33 3.94 15.29 23.04
C PRO A 33 4.77 14.13 22.46
N ALA A 34 4.16 13.31 21.58
CA ALA A 34 4.87 12.20 20.92
C ALA A 34 6.04 12.65 20.04
N LEU A 35 6.05 13.92 19.59
CA LEU A 35 7.10 14.48 18.74
C LEU A 35 8.18 15.26 19.52
N GLN A 36 7.97 15.56 20.80
CA GLN A 36 8.86 16.43 21.59
C GLN A 36 10.31 15.94 21.68
N ARG A 37 10.51 14.62 21.69
CA ARG A 37 11.84 14.00 21.83
C ARG A 37 12.72 14.13 20.60
N PHE A 38 12.18 14.45 19.43
CA PHE A 38 12.93 14.51 18.19
C PHE A 38 13.46 15.91 17.94
N ARG A 39 14.77 16.05 17.74
CA ARG A 39 15.41 17.33 17.52
C ARG A 39 15.23 17.87 16.10
N ASP A 40 15.11 16.98 15.11
CA ASP A 40 15.06 17.31 13.70
C ASP A 40 14.26 16.24 12.90
N PRO A 41 13.90 16.51 11.63
CA PRO A 41 13.17 15.58 10.79
C PRO A 41 13.88 14.22 10.59
N ALA A 42 15.21 14.23 10.52
CA ALA A 42 15.98 13.01 10.33
C ALA A 42 15.85 12.08 11.54
N ALA A 43 15.84 12.62 12.76
CA ALA A 43 15.64 11.85 14.00
C ALA A 43 14.23 11.19 14.03
N VAL A 44 13.19 11.88 13.52
CA VAL A 44 11.84 11.29 13.38
C VAL A 44 11.87 10.09 12.42
N LEU A 45 12.47 10.26 11.25
CA LEU A 45 12.54 9.21 10.23
C LEU A 45 13.40 8.03 10.67
N GLU A 46 14.55 8.29 11.29
CA GLU A 46 15.41 7.24 11.82
C GLU A 46 14.70 6.41 12.88
N TYR A 47 13.99 7.07 13.79
CA TYR A 47 13.19 6.40 14.80
C TYR A 47 12.11 5.49 14.19
N LEU A 48 11.36 5.98 13.21
CA LEU A 48 10.28 5.22 12.57
C LEU A 48 10.82 4.04 11.75
N HIS A 49 11.98 4.19 11.09
CA HIS A 49 12.56 3.16 10.24
C HIS A 49 13.40 2.13 10.99
N ARG A 50 14.23 2.57 11.92
CA ARG A 50 15.29 1.73 12.54
C ARG A 50 15.11 1.49 14.03
N GLY A 51 14.30 2.30 14.71
CA GLY A 51 14.11 2.20 16.16
C GLY A 51 13.61 0.81 16.58
N HIS A 52 14.20 0.29 17.65
CA HIS A 52 13.84 -1.00 18.28
C HIS A 52 12.71 -0.84 19.32
N ASP A 53 12.15 0.34 19.45
CA ASP A 53 11.08 0.64 20.38
C ASP A 53 9.79 -0.14 20.06
N ALA A 54 8.94 -0.24 21.06
CA ALA A 54 7.65 -0.91 20.95
C ALA A 54 6.82 -0.35 19.78
N PRO A 55 6.11 -1.21 19.04
CA PRO A 55 5.26 -0.80 17.92
C PRO A 55 4.24 0.28 18.29
N GLU A 56 3.77 0.29 19.54
CA GLU A 56 2.83 1.26 20.09
C GLU A 56 3.42 2.69 20.06
N SER A 57 4.67 2.84 20.50
CA SER A 57 5.35 4.14 20.53
C SER A 57 5.57 4.73 19.13
N LYS A 58 5.81 3.88 18.12
CA LYS A 58 5.88 4.31 16.71
C LYS A 58 4.50 4.72 16.20
N ASN A 59 3.47 4.00 16.62
CA ASN A 59 2.09 4.31 16.29
C ASN A 59 1.66 5.68 16.85
N ASP A 60 2.06 6.03 18.07
CA ASP A 60 1.79 7.33 18.67
C ASP A 60 2.41 8.49 17.87
N VAL A 61 3.64 8.30 17.39
CA VAL A 61 4.31 9.27 16.51
C VAL A 61 3.54 9.41 15.18
N LEU A 62 3.16 8.29 14.57
CA LEU A 62 2.37 8.31 13.33
C LEU A 62 0.99 8.92 13.54
N ALA A 63 0.32 8.67 14.67
CA ALA A 63 -0.96 9.26 15.01
C ALA A 63 -0.85 10.78 15.12
N ALA A 64 0.17 11.29 15.82
CA ALA A 64 0.43 12.73 15.93
C ALA A 64 0.63 13.38 14.55
N LEU A 65 1.41 12.74 13.67
CA LEU A 65 1.63 13.22 12.31
C LEU A 65 0.34 13.19 11.47
N VAL A 66 -0.50 12.16 11.60
CA VAL A 66 -1.79 12.08 10.89
C VAL A 66 -2.74 13.18 11.36
N VAL A 67 -2.85 13.42 12.66
CA VAL A 67 -3.66 14.52 13.22
C VAL A 67 -3.19 15.85 12.65
N ALA A 68 -1.89 16.12 12.70
CA ALA A 68 -1.31 17.35 12.20
C ALA A 68 -1.50 17.53 10.68
N ALA A 69 -1.36 16.46 9.89
CA ALA A 69 -1.53 16.50 8.44
C ALA A 69 -3.00 16.79 8.03
N LYS A 70 -3.97 16.37 8.85
CA LYS A 70 -5.40 16.60 8.62
C LYS A 70 -5.88 17.97 9.10
N THR A 71 -5.14 18.61 9.99
CA THR A 71 -5.52 19.93 10.53
C THR A 71 -5.06 21.01 9.55
N PRO A 72 -5.97 21.85 9.02
CA PRO A 72 -5.60 22.97 8.16
C PRO A 72 -4.68 23.96 8.90
N SER A 73 -3.39 23.87 8.70
CA SER A 73 -2.37 24.69 9.37
C SER A 73 -1.11 24.81 8.51
N GLN A 74 -0.25 25.76 8.87
CA GLN A 74 1.06 25.91 8.23
C GLN A 74 1.98 24.70 8.41
N THR A 75 1.70 23.82 9.38
CA THR A 75 2.49 22.62 9.67
C THR A 75 1.95 21.37 8.97
N ALA A 76 0.77 21.41 8.36
CA ALA A 76 0.14 20.28 7.71
C ALA A 76 1.04 19.64 6.63
N LYS A 77 1.67 20.48 5.78
CA LYS A 77 2.62 20.01 4.77
C LYS A 77 3.83 19.31 5.38
N CYS A 78 4.37 19.84 6.49
CA CYS A 78 5.49 19.23 7.20
C CYS A 78 5.10 17.83 7.70
N ALA A 79 3.96 17.70 8.36
CA ALA A 79 3.46 16.43 8.86
C ALA A 79 3.19 15.42 7.74
N GLN A 80 2.57 15.86 6.64
CA GLN A 80 2.32 15.03 5.47
C GLN A 80 3.62 14.53 4.82
N THR A 81 4.60 15.41 4.64
CA THR A 81 5.92 15.03 4.11
C THR A 81 6.62 14.00 4.98
N LEU A 82 6.60 14.18 6.31
CA LEU A 82 7.16 13.20 7.26
C LEU A 82 6.44 11.86 7.17
N LEU A 83 5.12 11.83 7.05
CA LEU A 83 4.35 10.60 6.87
C LEU A 83 4.73 9.87 5.57
N LEU A 84 4.79 10.59 4.45
CA LEU A 84 5.17 10.01 3.16
C LEU A 84 6.58 9.43 3.21
N LEU A 85 7.55 10.14 3.80
CA LEU A 85 8.92 9.66 3.97
C LEU A 85 8.99 8.47 4.95
N ALA A 86 8.24 8.50 6.04
CA ALA A 86 8.17 7.39 7.00
C ALA A 86 7.57 6.12 6.38
N LEU A 87 6.57 6.28 5.52
CA LEU A 87 5.90 5.17 4.82
C LEU A 87 6.63 4.74 3.55
N TRP A 88 7.69 5.47 3.13
CA TRP A 88 8.34 5.29 1.83
C TRP A 88 8.72 3.84 1.51
N PRO A 89 9.36 3.07 2.42
CA PRO A 89 9.72 1.68 2.12
C PRO A 89 8.49 0.82 1.80
N GLY A 90 7.38 1.06 2.51
CA GLY A 90 6.12 0.37 2.27
C GLY A 90 5.43 0.81 0.97
N LEU A 91 5.43 2.12 0.67
CA LEU A 91 4.89 2.65 -0.58
C LEU A 91 5.68 2.14 -1.80
N ASP A 92 7.00 2.03 -1.70
CA ASP A 92 7.83 1.44 -2.76
C ASP A 92 7.51 -0.05 -2.97
N ALA A 93 7.27 -0.79 -1.90
CA ALA A 93 6.85 -2.18 -2.00
C ALA A 93 5.46 -2.31 -2.67
N VAL A 94 4.49 -1.45 -2.31
CA VAL A 94 3.17 -1.38 -2.97
C VAL A 94 3.35 -1.08 -4.46
N ARG A 95 4.12 -0.03 -4.80
CA ARG A 95 4.39 0.35 -6.18
C ARG A 95 4.94 -0.81 -7.01
N ARG A 96 5.97 -1.52 -6.50
CA ARG A 96 6.57 -2.67 -7.21
C ARG A 96 5.55 -3.78 -7.45
N ARG A 97 4.70 -4.09 -6.46
CA ARG A 97 3.63 -5.09 -6.62
C ARG A 97 2.62 -4.68 -7.69
N LEU A 98 2.21 -3.41 -7.71
CA LEU A 98 1.26 -2.89 -8.69
C LEU A 98 1.83 -2.91 -10.12
N ILE A 99 3.09 -2.48 -10.31
CA ILE A 99 3.77 -2.55 -11.61
C ILE A 99 3.81 -4.00 -12.11
N TRP A 100 4.24 -4.90 -11.27
CA TRP A 100 4.35 -6.32 -11.63
C TRP A 100 2.99 -6.95 -11.96
N ARG A 101 1.97 -6.61 -11.18
CA ARG A 101 0.62 -7.18 -11.33
C ARG A 101 -0.12 -6.64 -12.54
N TRP A 102 -0.07 -5.34 -12.76
CA TRP A 102 -0.89 -4.65 -13.76
C TRP A 102 -0.13 -4.28 -15.03
N LYS A 103 1.17 -4.56 -15.10
CA LYS A 103 2.06 -4.25 -16.24
C LYS A 103 1.96 -2.79 -16.73
N ARG A 104 1.64 -1.87 -15.82
CA ARG A 104 1.52 -0.44 -16.14
C ARG A 104 2.88 0.24 -16.14
N PRO A 105 3.02 1.36 -16.88
CA PRO A 105 4.23 2.20 -16.83
C PRO A 105 4.56 2.59 -15.38
N PRO A 106 5.84 2.48 -14.97
CA PRO A 106 6.24 2.78 -13.59
C PRO A 106 5.90 4.19 -13.11
N GLU A 107 5.89 5.16 -14.03
CA GLU A 107 5.58 6.56 -13.79
C GLU A 107 4.10 6.77 -13.44
N ASP A 108 3.20 6.10 -14.15
CA ASP A 108 1.75 6.18 -13.88
C ASP A 108 1.44 5.60 -12.49
N VAL A 109 2.03 4.43 -12.19
CA VAL A 109 1.87 3.80 -10.87
C VAL A 109 2.47 4.67 -9.76
N ALA A 110 3.56 5.38 -10.02
CA ALA A 110 4.15 6.29 -9.04
C ALA A 110 3.19 7.43 -8.68
N ALA A 111 2.55 8.05 -9.68
CA ALA A 111 1.56 9.10 -9.47
C ALA A 111 0.34 8.59 -8.70
N ASP A 112 -0.21 7.42 -9.10
CA ASP A 112 -1.35 6.79 -8.43
C ASP A 112 -1.05 6.47 -6.97
N VAL A 113 0.14 5.92 -6.67
CA VAL A 113 0.55 5.59 -5.29
C VAL A 113 0.67 6.85 -4.43
N MET A 114 1.23 7.93 -4.96
CA MET A 114 1.36 9.19 -4.23
C MET A 114 -0.01 9.83 -3.95
N ALA A 115 -0.88 9.88 -4.94
CA ALA A 115 -2.24 10.40 -4.79
C ALA A 115 -3.02 9.58 -3.75
N ALA A 116 -3.06 8.26 -3.92
CA ALA A 116 -3.76 7.37 -2.98
C ALA A 116 -3.18 7.43 -1.56
N ALA A 117 -1.87 7.66 -1.39
CA ALA A 117 -1.27 7.83 -0.07
C ALA A 117 -1.73 9.14 0.60
N CYS A 118 -1.81 10.24 -0.15
CA CYS A 118 -2.35 11.51 0.36
C CYS A 118 -3.83 11.37 0.76
N ASP A 119 -4.65 10.73 -0.08
CA ASP A 119 -6.07 10.49 0.19
C ASP A 119 -6.26 9.58 1.41
N ALA A 120 -5.47 8.51 1.52
CA ALA A 120 -5.52 7.60 2.67
C ALA A 120 -5.15 8.30 3.98
N ILE A 121 -4.17 9.23 3.97
CA ILE A 121 -3.81 10.05 5.14
C ILE A 121 -4.99 10.96 5.50
N ALA A 122 -5.58 11.66 4.53
CA ALA A 122 -6.70 12.56 4.75
C ALA A 122 -7.96 11.85 5.28
N ALA A 123 -8.24 10.65 4.78
CA ALA A 123 -9.40 9.85 5.17
C ALA A 123 -9.21 9.02 6.45
N MET A 124 -7.98 8.97 7.03
CA MET A 124 -7.67 8.10 8.16
C MET A 124 -8.52 8.39 9.40
N ASP A 125 -9.23 7.39 9.90
CA ASP A 125 -9.94 7.42 11.19
C ASP A 125 -9.10 6.70 12.26
N LEU A 126 -8.43 7.48 13.10
CA LEU A 126 -7.55 6.97 14.14
C LEU A 126 -8.29 6.22 15.26
N SER A 127 -9.60 6.45 15.43
CA SER A 127 -10.39 5.75 16.45
C SER A 127 -10.58 4.24 16.14
N ARG A 128 -10.38 3.85 14.88
CA ARG A 128 -10.60 2.49 14.37
C ARG A 128 -9.33 1.75 14.00
N VAL A 129 -8.17 2.36 14.21
CA VAL A 129 -6.92 1.85 13.67
C VAL A 129 -5.88 1.62 14.76
N ASN A 130 -5.47 0.36 14.93
CA ASN A 130 -4.42 -0.02 15.88
C ASN A 130 -3.01 -0.05 15.25
N ARG A 131 -2.89 -0.09 13.91
CA ARG A 131 -1.62 -0.16 13.19
C ARG A 131 -1.66 0.79 12.00
N ILE A 132 -1.30 2.05 12.23
CA ILE A 132 -1.48 3.14 11.27
C ILE A 132 -0.73 2.88 9.95
N ALA A 133 0.58 2.57 10.00
CA ALA A 133 1.36 2.32 8.79
C ALA A 133 0.80 1.18 7.95
N ALA A 134 0.49 0.04 8.58
CA ALA A 134 -0.04 -1.12 7.89
C ALA A 134 -1.42 -0.84 7.26
N THR A 135 -2.27 -0.09 7.96
CA THR A 135 -3.60 0.29 7.47
C THR A 135 -3.50 1.26 6.30
N LEU A 136 -2.63 2.29 6.39
CA LEU A 136 -2.40 3.23 5.29
C LEU A 136 -1.93 2.50 4.03
N LEU A 137 -0.90 1.67 4.15
CA LEU A 137 -0.34 0.93 3.00
C LEU A 137 -1.36 -0.03 2.37
N ARG A 138 -2.16 -0.72 3.20
CA ARG A 138 -3.23 -1.59 2.72
C ARG A 138 -4.32 -0.80 2.01
N ASN A 139 -4.72 0.35 2.53
CA ASN A 139 -5.72 1.20 1.88
C ASN A 139 -5.23 1.70 0.52
N VAL A 140 -3.99 2.19 0.44
CA VAL A 140 -3.36 2.61 -0.83
C VAL A 140 -3.41 1.48 -1.87
N GLU A 141 -2.93 0.29 -1.51
CA GLU A 141 -2.89 -0.86 -2.41
C GLU A 141 -4.29 -1.29 -2.86
N ARG A 142 -5.24 -1.36 -1.92
CA ARG A 142 -6.63 -1.73 -2.18
C ARG A 142 -7.33 -0.73 -3.08
N ASP A 143 -7.17 0.57 -2.81
CA ASP A 143 -7.92 1.61 -3.50
C ASP A 143 -7.42 1.77 -4.94
N ILE A 144 -6.11 1.66 -5.18
CA ILE A 144 -5.55 1.59 -6.54
C ILE A 144 -6.01 0.31 -7.24
N GLY A 145 -5.94 -0.85 -6.59
CA GLY A 145 -6.39 -2.11 -7.17
C GLY A 145 -7.88 -2.08 -7.55
N ARG A 146 -8.72 -1.41 -6.77
CA ARG A 146 -10.14 -1.20 -7.09
C ARG A 146 -10.34 -0.26 -8.28
N ALA A 147 -9.57 0.82 -8.37
CA ALA A 147 -9.62 1.73 -9.50
C ALA A 147 -9.22 1.02 -10.80
N LEU A 148 -8.11 0.31 -10.79
CA LEU A 148 -7.61 -0.41 -11.96
C LEU A 148 -8.56 -1.52 -12.44
N ARG A 149 -9.22 -2.24 -11.52
CA ARG A 149 -10.25 -3.23 -11.90
C ARG A 149 -11.45 -2.57 -12.55
N ARG A 150 -11.89 -1.43 -12.04
CA ARG A 150 -13.01 -0.67 -12.60
C ARG A 150 -12.68 -0.17 -14.01
N ASP A 151 -11.46 0.34 -14.21
CA ASP A 151 -11.00 0.81 -15.49
C ASP A 151 -10.92 -0.34 -16.52
N ALA A 152 -10.38 -1.49 -16.11
CA ALA A 152 -10.35 -2.69 -16.95
C ALA A 152 -11.76 -3.14 -17.38
N TYR A 153 -12.69 -3.18 -16.44
CA TYR A 153 -14.09 -3.54 -16.71
C TYR A 153 -14.77 -2.55 -17.69
N LEU A 154 -14.53 -1.25 -17.52
CA LEU A 154 -15.06 -0.23 -18.43
C LEU A 154 -14.45 -0.36 -19.83
N HIS A 155 -13.17 -0.65 -19.95
CA HIS A 155 -12.51 -0.90 -21.24
C HIS A 155 -13.08 -2.14 -21.95
N GLU A 156 -13.32 -3.22 -21.21
CA GLU A 156 -13.97 -4.44 -21.77
C GLU A 156 -15.39 -4.14 -22.29
N GLN A 157 -16.16 -3.35 -21.55
CA GLN A 157 -17.50 -2.95 -22.00
C GLN A 157 -17.48 -2.07 -23.25
N HIS A 158 -16.53 -1.14 -23.36
CA HIS A 158 -16.40 -0.28 -24.53
C HIS A 158 -15.84 -1.05 -25.74
N ALA A 159 -14.91 -1.98 -25.53
CA ALA A 159 -14.39 -2.85 -26.58
C ALA A 159 -15.47 -3.80 -27.16
N ALA A 160 -16.45 -4.20 -26.35
CA ALA A 160 -17.58 -5.03 -26.80
C ALA A 160 -18.55 -4.28 -27.75
N VAL A 161 -18.42 -2.95 -27.89
CA VAL A 161 -19.27 -2.11 -28.74
C VAL A 161 -18.64 -1.82 -30.13
N ASP A 162 -17.32 -2.05 -30.31
CA ASP A 162 -16.62 -1.77 -31.57
C ASP A 162 -15.94 -3.01 -32.13
N PRO A 163 -16.58 -3.69 -33.11
CA PRO A 163 -16.07 -4.93 -33.72
C PRO A 163 -14.75 -4.76 -34.51
N GLU A 164 -14.36 -3.53 -34.91
CA GLU A 164 -13.11 -3.30 -35.67
C GLU A 164 -11.84 -3.32 -34.77
N GLN A 165 -12.00 -3.14 -33.47
CA GLN A 165 -10.86 -3.16 -32.51
C GLN A 165 -10.47 -4.57 -32.06
N LEU A 166 -11.30 -5.58 -32.31
CA LEU A 166 -11.05 -6.97 -31.88
C LEU A 166 -9.81 -7.59 -32.53
N THR A 167 -9.35 -7.08 -33.66
CA THR A 167 -8.19 -7.64 -34.38
C THR A 167 -6.86 -7.20 -33.77
N TYR A 168 -6.82 -6.08 -33.05
CA TYR A 168 -5.58 -5.55 -32.46
C TYR A 168 -5.35 -6.02 -31.01
N GLN A 169 -6.42 -6.36 -30.28
CA GLN A 169 -6.34 -6.83 -28.90
C GLN A 169 -5.97 -8.31 -28.76
N ALA A 170 -6.24 -9.14 -29.78
CA ALA A 170 -5.90 -10.57 -29.75
C ALA A 170 -4.38 -10.87 -29.63
N VAL A 171 -3.52 -9.89 -29.86
CA VAL A 171 -2.07 -10.03 -29.70
C VAL A 171 -1.59 -9.63 -28.28
N SER A 172 -2.41 -8.88 -27.54
CA SER A 172 -2.07 -8.40 -26.19
C SER A 172 -2.54 -9.32 -25.04
N ASP A 173 -3.50 -10.20 -25.32
CA ASP A 173 -4.06 -11.15 -24.35
C ASP A 173 -3.25 -12.45 -24.23
N GLN A 174 -1.92 -12.35 -24.14
CA GLN A 174 -1.20 -13.48 -23.59
C GLN A 174 -1.48 -13.52 -22.08
N PRO A 175 -2.11 -14.61 -21.56
CA PRO A 175 -2.32 -14.75 -20.13
C PRO A 175 -0.97 -14.58 -19.44
N ASN A 176 -0.97 -13.78 -18.37
CA ASN A 176 0.22 -13.48 -17.57
C ASN A 176 0.90 -14.80 -17.17
N ARG A 177 1.88 -15.27 -17.98
CA ARG A 177 2.57 -16.54 -17.74
C ARG A 177 3.13 -16.62 -16.32
N GLY A 178 3.56 -15.46 -15.77
CA GLY A 178 4.02 -15.36 -14.39
C GLY A 178 2.88 -15.59 -13.38
N ALA A 179 1.70 -15.00 -13.62
CA ALA A 179 0.56 -15.17 -12.73
C ALA A 179 0.03 -16.62 -12.74
N ALA A 180 -0.09 -17.22 -13.93
CA ALA A 180 -0.48 -18.61 -14.07
C ALA A 180 0.55 -19.58 -13.47
N HIS A 181 1.84 -19.21 -13.51
CA HIS A 181 2.89 -20.00 -12.87
C HIS A 181 2.77 -19.91 -11.34
N VAL A 182 2.69 -18.70 -10.78
CA VAL A 182 2.52 -18.51 -9.32
C VAL A 182 1.24 -19.19 -8.83
N ALA A 183 0.13 -19.07 -9.56
CA ALA A 183 -1.12 -19.73 -9.19
C ALA A 183 -0.96 -21.25 -9.08
N ARG A 184 -0.26 -21.89 -10.04
CA ARG A 184 0.04 -23.32 -10.02
C ARG A 184 0.98 -23.71 -8.88
N GLU A 185 2.00 -22.90 -8.59
CA GLU A 185 2.90 -23.14 -7.45
C GLU A 185 2.13 -23.06 -6.13
N VAL A 186 1.29 -22.03 -5.95
CA VAL A 186 0.44 -21.89 -4.76
C VAL A 186 -0.52 -23.08 -4.65
N GLU A 187 -1.11 -23.53 -5.76
CA GLU A 187 -1.99 -24.71 -5.78
C GLU A 187 -1.25 -25.97 -5.38
N GLY A 188 -0.02 -26.15 -5.86
CA GLY A 188 0.84 -27.26 -5.45
C GLY A 188 1.13 -27.28 -3.96
N LEU A 189 1.30 -26.12 -3.33
CA LEU A 189 1.67 -26.02 -1.90
C LEU A 189 0.46 -26.10 -0.96
N VAL A 190 -0.67 -25.49 -1.31
CA VAL A 190 -1.84 -25.38 -0.41
C VAL A 190 -3.10 -26.08 -0.94
N GLY A 191 -3.06 -26.64 -2.13
CA GLY A 191 -4.13 -27.42 -2.74
C GLY A 191 -5.43 -26.63 -2.87
N ARG A 192 -6.53 -27.22 -2.43
CA ARG A 192 -7.90 -26.62 -2.51
C ARG A 192 -8.05 -25.24 -1.82
N ASP A 193 -7.07 -24.83 -1.02
CA ASP A 193 -7.08 -23.52 -0.36
C ASP A 193 -6.42 -22.43 -1.21
N ALA A 194 -5.85 -22.78 -2.38
CA ALA A 194 -5.18 -21.86 -3.29
C ALA A 194 -6.10 -20.74 -3.75
N GLY A 195 -7.34 -21.07 -4.17
CA GLY A 195 -8.33 -20.08 -4.59
C GLY A 195 -8.62 -19.04 -3.49
N LEU A 196 -8.74 -19.47 -2.23
CA LEU A 196 -8.94 -18.57 -1.11
C LEU A 196 -7.71 -17.66 -0.87
N VAL A 197 -6.50 -18.22 -0.96
CA VAL A 197 -5.27 -17.46 -0.77
C VAL A 197 -5.06 -16.45 -1.90
N LEU A 198 -5.27 -16.88 -3.15
CA LEU A 198 -5.12 -16.01 -4.31
C LEU A 198 -6.17 -14.90 -4.32
N ALA A 199 -7.43 -15.19 -4.00
CA ALA A 199 -8.49 -14.18 -3.90
C ALA A 199 -8.16 -13.12 -2.83
N VAL A 200 -7.62 -13.52 -1.69
CA VAL A 200 -7.24 -12.55 -0.64
C VAL A 200 -5.93 -11.84 -0.97
N ALA A 201 -4.91 -12.56 -1.45
CA ALA A 201 -3.58 -11.99 -1.67
C ALA A 201 -3.45 -11.28 -3.02
N TRP A 202 -4.19 -11.73 -4.02
CA TRP A 202 -4.08 -11.27 -5.39
C TRP A 202 -5.24 -10.38 -5.81
N ASP A 203 -6.50 -10.80 -5.47
CA ASP A 203 -7.70 -10.04 -5.80
C ASP A 203 -8.13 -9.09 -4.69
N GLU A 204 -7.32 -8.99 -3.62
CA GLU A 204 -7.50 -8.09 -2.47
C GLU A 204 -8.89 -8.22 -1.81
N GLN A 205 -9.54 -9.35 -2.00
CA GLN A 205 -10.78 -9.64 -1.32
C GLN A 205 -10.53 -9.80 0.18
N THR A 206 -11.51 -9.42 1.00
CA THR A 206 -11.48 -9.80 2.40
C THR A 206 -11.62 -11.32 2.53
N GLN A 207 -11.15 -11.89 3.64
CA GLN A 207 -11.33 -13.34 3.88
C GLN A 207 -12.82 -13.75 3.89
N ALA A 208 -13.71 -12.83 4.27
CA ALA A 208 -15.14 -13.05 4.26
C ALA A 208 -15.69 -13.08 2.81
N GLU A 209 -15.31 -12.12 1.95
CA GLU A 209 -15.72 -12.07 0.55
C GLU A 209 -15.18 -13.28 -0.23
N ALA A 210 -13.89 -13.59 -0.11
CA ALA A 210 -13.27 -14.75 -0.74
C ALA A 210 -13.88 -16.08 -0.23
N GLY A 211 -14.20 -16.14 1.07
CA GLY A 211 -14.87 -17.27 1.66
C GLY A 211 -16.30 -17.46 1.12
N ALA A 212 -17.08 -16.40 1.05
CA ALA A 212 -18.44 -16.40 0.53
C ALA A 212 -18.47 -16.88 -0.94
N ALA A 213 -17.53 -16.41 -1.78
CA ALA A 213 -17.39 -16.87 -3.16
C ALA A 213 -17.11 -18.38 -3.28
N LEU A 214 -16.50 -18.97 -2.25
CA LEU A 214 -16.21 -20.41 -2.17
C LEU A 214 -17.24 -21.19 -1.35
N GLY A 215 -18.38 -20.58 -0.97
CA GLY A 215 -19.42 -21.20 -0.17
C GLY A 215 -19.00 -21.50 1.29
N LEU A 216 -17.99 -20.78 1.82
CA LEU A 216 -17.48 -20.97 3.18
C LEU A 216 -18.04 -19.90 4.12
N SER A 217 -18.32 -20.28 5.37
CA SER A 217 -18.58 -19.26 6.39
C SER A 217 -17.31 -18.47 6.74
N GLU A 218 -17.46 -17.23 7.20
CA GLU A 218 -16.34 -16.35 7.55
C GLU A 218 -15.32 -17.02 8.51
N ALA A 219 -15.82 -17.71 9.55
CA ALA A 219 -14.97 -18.39 10.53
C ALA A 219 -14.16 -19.52 9.88
N VAL A 220 -14.76 -20.27 8.96
CA VAL A 220 -14.09 -21.35 8.20
C VAL A 220 -13.08 -20.76 7.24
N ALA A 221 -13.43 -19.70 6.50
CA ALA A 221 -12.54 -19.02 5.58
C ALA A 221 -11.30 -18.47 6.31
N ARG A 222 -11.49 -17.80 7.44
CA ARG A 222 -10.40 -17.31 8.30
C ARG A 222 -9.45 -18.44 8.74
N LYS A 223 -10.00 -19.55 9.23
CA LYS A 223 -9.21 -20.69 9.72
C LYS A 223 -8.45 -21.39 8.59
N ARG A 224 -9.08 -21.53 7.41
CA ARG A 224 -8.46 -22.11 6.22
C ARG A 224 -7.35 -21.22 5.69
N PHE A 225 -7.59 -19.91 5.56
CA PHE A 225 -6.61 -18.94 5.12
C PHE A 225 -5.37 -18.92 6.03
N GLN A 226 -5.55 -18.86 7.37
CA GLN A 226 -4.44 -18.91 8.31
C GLN A 226 -3.58 -20.17 8.16
N ARG A 227 -4.22 -21.33 7.93
CA ARG A 227 -3.53 -22.59 7.75
C ARG A 227 -2.76 -22.65 6.45
N ALA A 228 -3.37 -22.17 5.37
CA ALA A 228 -2.74 -22.11 4.05
C ALA A 228 -1.56 -21.13 4.01
N THR A 229 -1.70 -19.94 4.58
CA THR A 229 -0.60 -18.97 4.66
C THR A 229 0.55 -19.43 5.54
N ARG A 230 0.29 -20.23 6.59
CA ARG A 230 1.35 -20.86 7.38
C ARG A 230 2.13 -21.86 6.53
N ARG A 231 1.45 -22.77 5.80
CA ARG A 231 2.10 -23.73 4.90
C ARG A 231 2.96 -23.06 3.84
N LEU A 232 2.45 -21.95 3.23
CA LEU A 232 3.22 -21.19 2.26
C LEU A 232 4.49 -20.60 2.88
N ARG A 233 4.38 -20.04 4.09
CA ARG A 233 5.54 -19.49 4.79
C ARG A 233 6.57 -20.55 5.11
N ASP A 234 6.13 -21.71 5.61
CA ASP A 234 7.01 -22.81 5.95
C ASP A 234 7.75 -23.32 4.68
N ALA A 235 7.03 -23.50 3.57
CA ALA A 235 7.61 -23.89 2.29
C ALA A 235 8.60 -22.86 1.71
N LEU A 236 8.34 -21.56 1.87
CA LEU A 236 9.24 -20.50 1.41
C LEU A 236 10.50 -20.36 2.25
N GLN A 237 10.50 -20.83 3.51
CA GLN A 237 11.68 -20.85 4.36
C GLN A 237 12.62 -22.03 4.04
N GLU A 238 12.14 -23.05 3.35
CA GLU A 238 12.92 -24.22 2.93
C GLU A 238 13.63 -24.02 1.58
N ILE A 239 13.40 -22.87 0.92
CA ILE A 239 14.10 -22.52 -0.33
C ILE A 239 15.44 -21.87 0.07
N PRO A 240 16.59 -22.50 -0.32
CA PRO A 240 17.93 -22.04 0.06
C PRO A 240 18.30 -20.69 -0.59
#